data_cf86f21b95514b677d848c1b2f8c8724
#
_entry.id   cf86f21b95514b677d848c1b2f8c8724
#
_cell.length_a   1.000
_cell.length_b   1.000
_cell.length_c   1.000
_cell.angle_alpha   90.00
_cell.angle_beta   90.00
_cell.angle_gamma   90.00
#
_symmetry.space_group_name_H-M   'P 1'
#
loop_
_entity.id
_entity.type
_entity.pdbx_description
1 polymer ?
#
loop_
_entity_poly.entity_id
_entity_poly.type
_entity_poly.pdbx_seq_one_letter_code
_entity_poly.pdbx_strand_id
1 'polypeptide(L)'
;LINSSKMKGIFVTASVATEKLSEILNSVSVPVVIIGNSIPGVACDRVSTANEEGAYKATMHLIRSGHENIAILCGSEDREFNRERIEGYKRALRDNQIPIQDQYIVDNLKGKVSVKIALDKLLNDVHQPSAIFVANLDTIYHVYNYISEHEIECPKDLSVVCFNDFSWATLINPPTTTVKQDVNQICKEAFLCIQDRIKEIQTQSEKSEAKTILLPAQLCVRRSTSGIGRGPFGERAGDISDLVLTEEEQEECHRH
;
A
#
# COMPACT_ATOMS: atom_id res chain seq x y z
N LEU A 1 23.57 20.00 -12.58
CA LEU A 1 23.24 18.90 -13.50
C LEU A 1 21.79 18.95 -14.01
N ILE A 2 20.83 19.39 -13.18
CA ILE A 2 19.39 19.40 -13.52
C ILE A 2 19.04 20.43 -14.61
N ASN A 3 19.80 21.51 -14.74
CA ASN A 3 19.59 22.56 -15.76
C ASN A 3 20.44 22.36 -17.02
N SER A 4 20.86 21.13 -17.35
CA SER A 4 21.55 20.87 -18.60
C SER A 4 20.58 20.96 -19.78
N SER A 5 20.97 21.62 -20.86
CA SER A 5 20.18 21.89 -22.08
C SER A 5 19.64 20.65 -22.81
N LYS A 6 19.90 19.46 -22.30
CA LYS A 6 19.50 18.17 -22.90
C LYS A 6 18.28 17.51 -22.23
N MET A 7 17.93 17.89 -20.98
CA MET A 7 16.78 17.30 -20.30
C MET A 7 15.48 17.99 -20.74
N LYS A 8 14.48 17.20 -21.09
CA LYS A 8 13.15 17.70 -21.50
C LYS A 8 12.10 17.59 -20.39
N GLY A 9 12.37 16.81 -19.36
CA GLY A 9 11.49 16.62 -18.21
C GLY A 9 12.10 15.72 -17.16
N ILE A 10 11.51 15.66 -15.96
CA ILE A 10 12.00 14.94 -14.79
C ILE A 10 10.86 14.14 -14.17
N PHE A 11 11.10 12.86 -13.89
CA PHE A 11 10.29 12.06 -12.99
C PHE A 11 10.94 12.03 -11.61
N VAL A 12 10.13 12.23 -10.59
CA VAL A 12 10.58 12.23 -9.19
C VAL A 12 9.82 11.19 -8.39
N THR A 13 10.55 10.27 -7.77
CA THR A 13 10.02 9.39 -6.74
C THR A 13 10.68 9.77 -5.42
N ALA A 14 9.91 10.28 -4.47
CA ALA A 14 10.46 10.71 -3.18
C ALA A 14 9.91 9.82 -2.06
N SER A 15 10.82 9.17 -1.32
CA SER A 15 10.43 8.45 -0.09
C SER A 15 10.12 9.41 1.04
N VAL A 16 10.80 10.56 1.08
CA VAL A 16 10.60 11.63 2.06
C VAL A 16 10.65 12.96 1.33
N ALA A 17 9.64 13.79 1.56
CA ALA A 17 9.60 15.16 1.07
C ALA A 17 10.40 16.06 2.03
N THR A 18 11.44 16.72 1.50
CA THR A 18 12.21 17.71 2.25
C THR A 18 12.02 19.09 1.65
N GLU A 19 12.13 20.15 2.47
CA GLU A 19 12.07 21.53 2.02
C GLU A 19 13.08 21.82 0.90
N LYS A 20 14.30 21.31 1.07
CA LYS A 20 15.35 21.42 0.05
C LYS A 20 14.97 20.77 -1.29
N LEU A 21 14.26 19.65 -1.26
CA LEU A 21 13.77 19.00 -2.49
C LEU A 21 12.70 19.89 -3.17
N SER A 22 11.80 20.46 -2.39
CA SER A 22 10.76 21.38 -2.90
C SER A 22 11.39 22.62 -3.56
N GLU A 23 12.40 23.24 -2.92
CA GLU A 23 13.14 24.37 -3.48
C GLU A 23 13.81 24.00 -4.81
N ILE A 24 14.49 22.85 -4.87
CA ILE A 24 15.14 22.36 -6.09
C ILE A 24 14.11 22.18 -7.20
N LEU A 25 12.99 21.50 -6.92
CA LEU A 25 11.98 21.20 -7.94
C LEU A 25 11.26 22.46 -8.44
N ASN A 26 11.07 23.45 -7.58
CA ASN A 26 10.50 24.75 -7.97
C ASN A 26 11.49 25.62 -8.78
N SER A 27 12.80 25.35 -8.70
CA SER A 27 13.83 26.09 -9.43
C SER A 27 14.13 25.54 -10.82
N VAL A 28 13.61 24.34 -11.18
CA VAL A 28 13.85 23.74 -12.50
C VAL A 28 12.96 24.35 -13.56
N SER A 29 13.51 24.51 -14.78
CA SER A 29 12.81 25.07 -15.94
C SER A 29 12.12 24.02 -16.83
N VAL A 30 12.27 22.73 -16.50
CA VAL A 30 11.67 21.63 -17.26
C VAL A 30 10.46 21.03 -16.50
N PRO A 31 9.50 20.40 -17.20
CA PRO A 31 8.39 19.73 -16.55
C PRO A 31 8.82 18.69 -15.52
N VAL A 32 8.09 18.64 -14.42
CA VAL A 32 8.27 17.65 -13.35
C VAL A 32 6.98 16.87 -13.19
N VAL A 33 7.10 15.54 -13.06
CA VAL A 33 6.00 14.65 -12.67
C VAL A 33 6.42 13.85 -11.44
N ILE A 34 5.62 13.91 -10.40
CA ILE A 34 5.85 13.15 -9.15
C ILE A 34 5.17 11.79 -9.27
N ILE A 35 5.89 10.74 -8.90
CA ILE A 35 5.36 9.37 -8.79
C ILE A 35 5.35 8.98 -7.30
N GLY A 36 4.18 8.68 -6.77
CA GLY A 36 3.99 8.28 -5.37
C GLY A 36 3.60 9.44 -4.45
N ASN A 37 4.36 9.66 -3.37
CA ASN A 37 4.03 10.69 -2.37
C ASN A 37 4.05 12.11 -2.95
N SER A 38 3.15 12.96 -2.45
CA SER A 38 3.19 14.39 -2.72
C SER A 38 4.45 15.03 -2.13
N ILE A 39 4.87 16.14 -2.74
CA ILE A 39 5.97 16.97 -2.22
C ILE A 39 5.36 18.34 -1.91
N PRO A 40 5.24 18.71 -0.62
CA PRO A 40 4.63 19.97 -0.22
C PRO A 40 5.29 21.17 -0.90
N GLY A 41 4.46 22.11 -1.36
CA GLY A 41 4.93 23.33 -2.03
C GLY A 41 5.39 23.16 -3.48
N VAL A 42 5.23 21.97 -4.08
CA VAL A 42 5.53 21.72 -5.49
C VAL A 42 4.23 21.52 -6.28
N ALA A 43 3.94 22.45 -7.18
CA ALA A 43 2.76 22.38 -8.07
C ALA A 43 3.13 21.72 -9.40
N CYS A 44 3.01 20.39 -9.47
CA CYS A 44 3.24 19.60 -10.68
C CYS A 44 2.30 18.41 -10.74
N ASP A 45 2.24 17.75 -11.89
CA ASP A 45 1.46 16.54 -12.04
C ASP A 45 1.98 15.43 -11.14
N ARG A 46 1.04 14.66 -10.58
CA ARG A 46 1.33 13.53 -9.71
C ARG A 46 0.56 12.29 -10.17
N VAL A 47 1.24 11.16 -10.18
CA VAL A 47 0.63 9.84 -10.39
C VAL A 47 0.94 8.97 -9.19
N SER A 48 -0.09 8.40 -8.59
CA SER A 48 0.07 7.55 -7.39
C SER A 48 -0.96 6.43 -7.39
N THR A 49 -0.81 5.50 -6.47
CA THR A 49 -1.82 4.48 -6.16
C THR A 49 -2.86 5.05 -5.21
N ALA A 50 -4.11 4.63 -5.35
CA ALA A 50 -5.18 4.87 -4.38
C ALA A 50 -4.93 4.02 -3.11
N ASN A 51 -3.98 4.47 -2.26
CA ASN A 51 -3.49 3.71 -1.10
C ASN A 51 -4.60 3.47 -0.06
N GLU A 52 -5.44 4.47 0.19
CA GLU A 52 -6.56 4.35 1.13
C GLU A 52 -7.52 3.25 0.68
N GLU A 53 -7.90 3.27 -0.61
CA GLU A 53 -8.82 2.27 -1.18
C GLU A 53 -8.20 0.87 -1.18
N GLY A 54 -6.91 0.75 -1.50
CA GLY A 54 -6.19 -0.52 -1.44
C GLY A 54 -6.14 -1.11 -0.03
N ALA A 55 -5.87 -0.27 0.97
CA ALA A 55 -5.86 -0.67 2.38
C ALA A 55 -7.26 -1.02 2.89
N TYR A 56 -8.27 -0.27 2.45
CA TYR A 56 -9.68 -0.60 2.71
C TYR A 56 -10.01 -2.01 2.21
N LYS A 57 -9.68 -2.34 0.95
CA LYS A 57 -9.93 -3.67 0.36
C LYS A 57 -9.21 -4.78 1.14
N ALA A 58 -7.95 -4.56 1.52
CA ALA A 58 -7.17 -5.51 2.32
C ALA A 58 -7.82 -5.79 3.68
N THR A 59 -8.23 -4.74 4.38
CA THR A 59 -8.87 -4.87 5.70
C THR A 59 -10.26 -5.49 5.58
N MET A 60 -11.06 -5.10 4.58
CA MET A 60 -12.36 -5.70 4.30
C MET A 60 -12.26 -7.19 4.01
N HIS A 61 -11.21 -7.64 3.30
CA HIS A 61 -10.97 -9.06 3.08
C HIS A 61 -10.77 -9.81 4.41
N LEU A 62 -9.99 -9.27 5.33
CA LEU A 62 -9.80 -9.87 6.66
C LEU A 62 -11.10 -9.88 7.47
N ILE A 63 -11.85 -8.78 7.48
CA ILE A 63 -13.15 -8.69 8.16
C ILE A 63 -14.14 -9.72 7.61
N ARG A 64 -14.26 -9.85 6.29
CA ARG A 64 -15.13 -10.85 5.64
C ARG A 64 -14.68 -12.29 5.91
N SER A 65 -13.40 -12.51 6.19
CA SER A 65 -12.86 -13.78 6.66
C SER A 65 -13.15 -14.04 8.15
N GLY A 66 -13.85 -13.13 8.84
CA GLY A 66 -14.28 -13.29 10.23
C GLY A 66 -13.31 -12.70 11.27
N HIS A 67 -12.25 -11.99 10.83
CA HIS A 67 -11.33 -11.34 11.77
C HIS A 67 -11.92 -10.03 12.31
N GLU A 68 -11.94 -9.87 13.63
CA GLU A 68 -12.33 -8.63 14.32
C GLU A 68 -11.10 -7.95 14.94
N ASN A 69 -10.16 -8.73 15.48
CA ASN A 69 -8.90 -8.24 16.02
C ASN A 69 -7.85 -8.27 14.91
N ILE A 70 -7.71 -7.16 14.21
CA ILE A 70 -6.81 -6.98 13.08
C ILE A 70 -5.79 -5.91 13.44
N ALA A 71 -4.49 -6.21 13.39
CA ALA A 71 -3.45 -5.19 13.56
C ALA A 71 -2.95 -4.68 12.20
N ILE A 72 -2.61 -3.40 12.12
CA ILE A 72 -1.89 -2.81 10.99
C ILE A 72 -0.46 -2.46 11.40
N LEU A 73 0.52 -2.92 10.62
CA LEU A 73 1.94 -2.65 10.82
C LEU A 73 2.46 -1.72 9.72
N CYS A 74 2.89 -0.52 10.10
CA CYS A 74 3.36 0.51 9.18
C CYS A 74 4.84 0.88 9.44
N GLY A 75 5.52 1.30 8.40
CA GLY A 75 6.81 1.98 8.51
C GLY A 75 6.66 3.41 9.03
N SER A 76 7.59 4.30 8.66
CA SER A 76 7.58 5.69 9.13
C SER A 76 6.30 6.45 8.78
N GLU A 77 5.72 7.16 9.75
CA GLU A 77 4.55 8.03 9.60
C GLU A 77 4.78 9.22 8.65
N ASP A 78 6.03 9.64 8.45
CA ASP A 78 6.37 10.76 7.57
C ASP A 78 5.98 10.51 6.11
N ARG A 79 5.62 9.28 5.77
CA ARG A 79 5.21 8.89 4.43
C ARG A 79 3.70 9.02 4.27
N GLU A 80 3.25 9.86 3.35
CA GLU A 80 1.84 10.10 3.03
C GLU A 80 1.07 8.79 2.79
N PHE A 81 1.64 7.86 2.01
CA PHE A 81 0.99 6.59 1.72
C PHE A 81 0.73 5.72 2.97
N ASN A 82 1.55 5.83 4.02
CA ASN A 82 1.29 5.12 5.28
C ASN A 82 0.06 5.69 5.99
N ARG A 83 -0.08 7.02 6.04
CA ARG A 83 -1.28 7.66 6.58
C ARG A 83 -2.54 7.29 5.80
N GLU A 84 -2.46 7.31 4.46
CA GLU A 84 -3.56 6.88 3.59
C GLU A 84 -3.96 5.42 3.86
N ARG A 85 -2.99 4.51 4.04
CA ARG A 85 -3.25 3.10 4.35
C ARG A 85 -3.87 2.90 5.73
N ILE A 86 -3.41 3.64 6.73
CA ILE A 86 -4.02 3.63 8.07
C ILE A 86 -5.46 4.14 8.01
N GLU A 87 -5.75 5.19 7.23
CA GLU A 87 -7.12 5.69 7.09
C GLU A 87 -8.03 4.68 6.36
N GLY A 88 -7.54 4.00 5.32
CA GLY A 88 -8.26 2.92 4.66
C GLY A 88 -8.58 1.75 5.62
N TYR A 89 -7.62 1.36 6.45
CA TYR A 89 -7.83 0.37 7.51
C TYR A 89 -8.90 0.84 8.52
N LYS A 90 -8.78 2.05 9.05
CA LYS A 90 -9.74 2.62 10.00
C LYS A 90 -11.15 2.74 9.40
N ARG A 91 -11.24 3.14 8.12
CA ARG A 91 -12.52 3.23 7.40
C ARG A 91 -13.20 1.86 7.32
N ALA A 92 -12.46 0.80 6.96
CA ALA A 92 -13.00 -0.54 6.89
C ALA A 92 -13.55 -1.04 8.23
N LEU A 93 -12.84 -0.77 9.34
CA LEU A 93 -13.32 -1.12 10.68
C LEU A 93 -14.60 -0.34 11.04
N ARG A 94 -14.62 0.98 10.79
CA ARG A 94 -15.79 1.83 11.06
C ARG A 94 -17.04 1.38 10.30
N ASP A 95 -16.88 1.09 9.01
CA ASP A 95 -17.98 0.66 8.14
C ASP A 95 -18.60 -0.68 8.58
N ASN A 96 -17.81 -1.51 9.28
CA ASN A 96 -18.26 -2.78 9.85
C ASN A 96 -18.51 -2.74 11.36
N GLN A 97 -18.56 -1.53 11.97
CA GLN A 97 -18.84 -1.34 13.39
C GLN A 97 -17.83 -2.06 14.33
N ILE A 98 -16.61 -2.30 13.85
CA ILE A 98 -15.53 -2.87 14.65
C ILE A 98 -14.79 -1.72 15.35
N PRO A 99 -14.62 -1.76 16.68
CA PRO A 99 -13.92 -0.71 17.41
C PRO A 99 -12.47 -0.55 16.96
N ILE A 100 -12.06 0.67 16.66
CA ILE A 100 -10.65 0.98 16.40
C ILE A 100 -9.90 0.94 17.72
N GLN A 101 -8.87 0.11 17.82
CA GLN A 101 -8.03 -0.02 19.00
C GLN A 101 -6.63 0.51 18.66
N ASP A 102 -6.18 1.55 19.36
CA ASP A 102 -4.90 2.20 19.08
C ASP A 102 -3.71 1.24 19.22
N GLN A 103 -3.82 0.25 20.10
CA GLN A 103 -2.80 -0.78 20.28
C GLN A 103 -2.54 -1.64 19.03
N TYR A 104 -3.52 -1.73 18.11
CA TYR A 104 -3.39 -2.48 16.86
C TYR A 104 -2.86 -1.62 15.71
N ILE A 105 -2.68 -0.32 15.91
CA ILE A 105 -2.06 0.56 14.93
C ILE A 105 -0.61 0.77 15.33
N VAL A 106 0.28 0.04 14.67
CA VAL A 106 1.72 0.10 14.96
C VAL A 106 2.44 0.74 13.80
N ASP A 107 2.96 1.91 14.02
CA ASP A 107 3.69 2.70 13.05
C ASP A 107 5.19 2.85 13.41
N ASN A 108 5.90 3.63 12.62
CA ASN A 108 7.33 3.91 12.80
C ASN A 108 8.24 2.68 12.90
N LEU A 109 7.81 1.56 12.32
CA LEU A 109 8.61 0.33 12.30
C LEU A 109 9.83 0.50 11.40
N LYS A 110 11.03 0.33 11.97
CA LYS A 110 12.32 0.46 11.27
C LYS A 110 13.19 -0.77 11.53
N GLY A 111 13.17 -1.72 10.59
CA GLY A 111 14.01 -2.90 10.62
C GLY A 111 13.59 -3.96 11.66
N LYS A 112 14.41 -5.01 11.79
CA LYS A 112 14.09 -6.24 12.54
C LYS A 112 13.72 -5.99 14.01
N VAL A 113 14.47 -5.13 14.71
CA VAL A 113 14.30 -4.95 16.16
C VAL A 113 12.94 -4.34 16.50
N SER A 114 12.55 -3.27 15.81
CA SER A 114 11.26 -2.60 16.06
C SER A 114 10.07 -3.49 15.72
N VAL A 115 10.16 -4.26 14.63
CA VAL A 115 9.12 -5.22 14.24
C VAL A 115 9.00 -6.34 15.26
N LYS A 116 10.14 -6.88 15.74
CA LYS A 116 10.13 -7.90 16.81
C LYS A 116 9.45 -7.39 18.08
N ILE A 117 9.83 -6.22 18.57
CA ILE A 117 9.23 -5.63 19.79
C ILE A 117 7.72 -5.44 19.61
N ALA A 118 7.29 -4.96 18.42
CA ALA A 118 5.89 -4.76 18.13
C ALA A 118 5.10 -6.08 18.12
N LEU A 119 5.64 -7.12 17.48
CA LEU A 119 5.00 -8.44 17.43
C LEU A 119 5.00 -9.14 18.78
N ASP A 120 6.10 -9.05 19.57
CA ASP A 120 6.14 -9.54 20.94
C ASP A 120 5.01 -8.92 21.80
N LYS A 121 4.79 -7.59 21.64
CA LYS A 121 3.72 -6.90 22.36
C LYS A 121 2.32 -7.31 21.91
N LEU A 122 2.11 -7.40 20.59
CA LEU A 122 0.80 -7.71 20.00
C LEU A 122 0.38 -9.15 20.25
N LEU A 123 1.30 -10.12 20.10
CA LEU A 123 0.98 -11.55 20.12
C LEU A 123 1.06 -12.17 21.53
N ASN A 124 1.60 -11.45 22.53
CA ASN A 124 1.55 -11.87 23.94
C ASN A 124 0.42 -11.16 24.72
N ASP A 125 -0.40 -10.33 24.05
CA ASP A 125 -1.56 -9.70 24.69
C ASP A 125 -2.73 -10.69 24.82
N VAL A 126 -3.55 -10.50 25.85
CA VAL A 126 -4.77 -11.32 26.08
C VAL A 126 -5.76 -11.17 24.89
N HIS A 127 -5.75 -10.01 24.25
CA HIS A 127 -6.56 -9.72 23.06
C HIS A 127 -5.67 -9.68 21.81
N GLN A 128 -4.82 -10.70 21.62
CA GLN A 128 -3.95 -10.76 20.46
C GLN A 128 -4.72 -10.67 19.13
N PRO A 129 -4.18 -9.99 18.11
CA PRO A 129 -4.80 -9.97 16.79
C PRO A 129 -4.73 -11.35 16.15
N SER A 130 -5.81 -11.73 15.47
CA SER A 130 -5.89 -12.96 14.66
C SER A 130 -5.43 -12.74 13.22
N ALA A 131 -5.25 -11.47 12.82
CA ALA A 131 -4.76 -11.09 11.51
C ALA A 131 -3.89 -9.84 11.59
N ILE A 132 -2.92 -9.77 10.67
CA ILE A 132 -2.05 -8.61 10.50
C ILE A 132 -2.12 -8.12 9.06
N PHE A 133 -2.38 -6.83 8.90
CA PHE A 133 -2.19 -6.11 7.65
C PHE A 133 -0.85 -5.38 7.68
N VAL A 134 0.11 -5.83 6.88
CA VAL A 134 1.44 -5.23 6.77
C VAL A 134 1.43 -4.20 5.66
N ALA A 135 1.58 -2.93 6.03
CA ALA A 135 1.38 -1.81 5.11
C ALA A 135 2.58 -1.52 4.18
N ASN A 136 3.71 -2.20 4.35
CA ASN A 136 4.92 -1.96 3.52
C ASN A 136 5.80 -3.20 3.36
N LEU A 137 6.54 -3.20 2.24
CA LEU A 137 7.42 -4.29 1.85
C LEU A 137 8.59 -4.51 2.82
N ASP A 138 9.18 -3.43 3.35
CA ASP A 138 10.31 -3.56 4.29
C ASP A 138 9.90 -4.28 5.57
N THR A 139 8.67 -4.05 6.04
CA THR A 139 8.14 -4.64 7.27
C THR A 139 7.79 -6.12 7.10
N ILE A 140 7.23 -6.55 5.94
CA ILE A 140 6.76 -7.92 5.74
C ILE A 140 7.88 -8.96 5.84
N TYR A 141 9.08 -8.62 5.37
CA TYR A 141 10.25 -9.49 5.50
C TYR A 141 10.54 -9.83 6.98
N HIS A 142 10.48 -8.83 7.85
CA HIS A 142 10.71 -9.02 9.28
C HIS A 142 9.55 -9.74 9.99
N VAL A 143 8.31 -9.54 9.51
CA VAL A 143 7.14 -10.28 10.00
C VAL A 143 7.29 -11.77 9.71
N TYR A 144 7.66 -12.16 8.49
CA TYR A 144 7.86 -13.57 8.16
C TYR A 144 9.04 -14.20 8.88
N ASN A 145 10.13 -13.45 9.10
CA ASN A 145 11.22 -13.94 9.95
C ASN A 145 10.75 -14.21 11.38
N TYR A 146 9.94 -13.31 11.95
CA TYR A 146 9.37 -13.50 13.28
C TYR A 146 8.45 -14.73 13.34
N ILE A 147 7.53 -14.86 12.37
CA ILE A 147 6.62 -16.00 12.24
C ILE A 147 7.42 -17.32 12.23
N SER A 148 8.49 -17.38 11.43
CA SER A 148 9.36 -18.55 11.34
C SER A 148 10.15 -18.82 12.61
N GLU A 149 10.71 -17.77 13.25
CA GLU A 149 11.50 -17.91 14.49
C GLU A 149 10.63 -18.36 15.70
N HIS A 150 9.31 -18.10 15.67
CA HIS A 150 8.37 -18.42 16.77
C HIS A 150 7.40 -19.56 16.43
N GLU A 151 7.63 -20.26 15.33
CA GLU A 151 6.83 -21.42 14.87
C GLU A 151 5.32 -21.12 14.74
N ILE A 152 4.95 -19.85 14.38
CA ILE A 152 3.56 -19.43 14.19
C ILE A 152 3.05 -19.99 12.87
N GLU A 153 1.93 -20.71 12.88
CA GLU A 153 1.31 -21.25 11.68
C GLU A 153 0.47 -20.18 10.95
N CYS A 154 0.95 -19.73 9.79
CA CYS A 154 0.17 -18.88 8.89
C CYS A 154 -0.58 -19.76 7.89
N PRO A 155 -1.89 -19.58 7.68
CA PRO A 155 -2.79 -18.60 8.27
C PRO A 155 -3.52 -19.08 9.54
N LYS A 156 -3.25 -20.29 10.03
CA LYS A 156 -4.03 -20.94 11.09
C LYS A 156 -4.00 -20.15 12.41
N ASP A 157 -2.82 -19.75 12.86
CA ASP A 157 -2.66 -18.98 14.09
C ASP A 157 -2.71 -17.48 13.81
N LEU A 158 -2.24 -17.04 12.63
CA LEU A 158 -2.14 -15.64 12.25
C LEU A 158 -2.31 -15.47 10.74
N SER A 159 -3.40 -14.81 10.33
CA SER A 159 -3.59 -14.39 8.94
C SER A 159 -2.74 -13.17 8.59
N VAL A 160 -2.16 -13.13 7.39
CA VAL A 160 -1.28 -12.04 6.95
C VAL A 160 -1.68 -11.53 5.58
N VAL A 161 -1.85 -10.21 5.47
CA VAL A 161 -2.01 -9.49 4.20
C VAL A 161 -0.92 -8.44 4.09
N CYS A 162 -0.36 -8.23 2.90
CA CYS A 162 0.66 -7.22 2.66
C CYS A 162 0.24 -6.21 1.60
N PHE A 163 0.54 -4.92 1.82
CA PHE A 163 0.49 -3.92 0.76
C PHE A 163 1.78 -3.97 -0.05
N ASN A 164 1.65 -4.02 -1.36
CA ASN A 164 2.61 -4.33 -2.41
C ASN A 164 2.72 -5.83 -2.68
N ASP A 165 2.57 -6.18 -3.95
CA ASP A 165 2.82 -7.54 -4.44
C ASP A 165 4.32 -7.67 -4.75
N PHE A 166 5.01 -8.49 -3.99
CA PHE A 166 6.45 -8.66 -4.11
C PHE A 166 6.78 -10.00 -4.80
N SER A 167 7.88 -10.03 -5.55
CA SER A 167 8.24 -11.18 -6.40
C SER A 167 8.33 -12.54 -5.68
N TRP A 168 8.61 -12.52 -4.38
CA TRP A 168 8.68 -13.74 -3.56
C TRP A 168 7.40 -14.02 -2.77
N ALA A 169 6.31 -13.24 -2.95
CA ALA A 169 5.02 -13.47 -2.27
C ALA A 169 4.41 -14.84 -2.60
N THR A 170 4.67 -15.35 -3.80
CA THR A 170 4.22 -16.68 -4.26
C THR A 170 5.17 -17.81 -3.86
N LEU A 171 6.40 -17.50 -3.46
CA LEU A 171 7.43 -18.49 -3.08
C LEU A 171 7.38 -18.86 -1.60
N ILE A 172 6.72 -18.05 -0.78
CA ILE A 172 6.50 -18.34 0.65
C ILE A 172 5.43 -19.42 0.77
N ASN A 173 5.52 -20.21 1.81
CA ASN A 173 4.48 -21.17 2.14
C ASN A 173 3.83 -20.82 3.49
N PRO A 174 2.54 -20.43 3.47
CA PRO A 174 1.66 -20.26 2.31
C PRO A 174 1.95 -18.98 1.50
N PRO A 175 1.58 -18.94 0.19
CA PRO A 175 1.68 -17.73 -0.62
C PRO A 175 0.89 -16.58 -0.01
N THR A 176 1.49 -15.36 -0.02
CA THR A 176 0.95 -14.20 0.66
C THR A 176 -0.16 -13.51 -0.13
N THR A 177 -1.29 -13.24 0.51
CA THR A 177 -2.34 -12.32 0.02
C THR A 177 -1.81 -10.91 0.03
N THR A 178 -1.93 -10.19 -1.09
CA THR A 178 -1.29 -8.88 -1.28
C THR A 178 -2.22 -7.88 -1.94
N VAL A 179 -1.89 -6.59 -1.77
CA VAL A 179 -2.47 -5.49 -2.55
C VAL A 179 -1.46 -5.10 -3.63
N LYS A 180 -1.77 -5.40 -4.89
CA LYS A 180 -0.92 -5.15 -6.05
C LYS A 180 -1.13 -3.75 -6.58
N GLN A 181 -0.05 -3.03 -6.86
CA GLN A 181 -0.05 -1.76 -7.58
C GLN A 181 0.25 -2.03 -9.05
N ASP A 182 -0.47 -1.38 -9.96
CA ASP A 182 -0.16 -1.44 -11.38
C ASP A 182 0.98 -0.46 -11.72
N VAL A 183 2.21 -0.91 -11.53
CA VAL A 183 3.41 -0.11 -11.80
C VAL A 183 3.50 0.27 -13.28
N ASN A 184 3.08 -0.60 -14.18
CA ASN A 184 3.10 -0.34 -15.62
C ASN A 184 2.15 0.81 -15.97
N GLN A 185 0.93 0.79 -15.43
CA GLN A 185 -0.02 1.87 -15.65
C GLN A 185 0.44 3.18 -14.98
N ILE A 186 1.04 3.11 -13.77
CA ILE A 186 1.64 4.28 -13.12
C ILE A 186 2.70 4.92 -14.03
N CYS A 187 3.62 4.14 -14.57
CA CYS A 187 4.66 4.62 -15.47
C CYS A 187 4.08 5.20 -16.77
N LYS A 188 3.06 4.56 -17.34
CA LYS A 188 2.37 5.03 -18.55
C LYS A 188 1.70 6.38 -18.32
N GLU A 189 0.92 6.52 -17.26
CA GLU A 189 0.25 7.79 -16.93
C GLU A 189 1.25 8.91 -16.63
N ALA A 190 2.31 8.61 -15.87
CA ALA A 190 3.37 9.58 -15.62
C ALA A 190 4.04 10.04 -16.92
N PHE A 191 4.28 9.11 -17.85
CA PHE A 191 4.85 9.44 -19.16
C PHE A 191 3.92 10.30 -20.01
N LEU A 192 2.63 10.01 -20.01
CA LEU A 192 1.63 10.84 -20.70
C LEU A 192 1.59 12.26 -20.11
N CYS A 193 1.57 12.39 -18.80
CA CYS A 193 1.63 13.70 -18.13
C CYS A 193 2.84 14.51 -18.58
N ILE A 194 4.04 13.92 -18.56
CA ILE A 194 5.25 14.68 -18.92
C ILE A 194 5.27 15.05 -20.40
N GLN A 195 4.76 14.17 -21.28
CA GLN A 195 4.62 14.48 -22.71
C GLN A 195 3.68 15.67 -22.96
N ASP A 196 2.54 15.71 -22.26
CA ASP A 196 1.58 16.81 -22.38
C ASP A 196 2.24 18.13 -21.97
N ARG A 197 2.96 18.15 -20.84
CA ARG A 197 3.69 19.35 -20.37
C ARG A 197 4.79 19.80 -21.31
N ILE A 198 5.50 18.88 -21.95
CA ILE A 198 6.51 19.21 -22.97
C ILE A 198 5.85 19.83 -24.19
N LYS A 199 4.70 19.31 -24.64
CA LYS A 199 3.93 19.88 -25.75
C LYS A 199 3.43 21.29 -25.44
N GLU A 200 2.86 21.53 -24.25
CA GLU A 200 2.43 22.85 -23.80
C GLU A 200 3.55 23.90 -23.94
N ILE A 201 4.77 23.55 -23.50
CA ILE A 201 5.94 24.43 -23.61
C ILE A 201 6.33 24.65 -25.08
N GLN A 202 6.33 23.60 -25.91
CA GLN A 202 6.73 23.69 -27.33
C GLN A 202 5.75 24.51 -28.17
N THR A 203 4.45 24.41 -27.85
CA THR A 203 3.39 25.14 -28.57
C THR A 203 3.10 26.51 -27.95
N GLN A 204 3.80 26.90 -26.89
CA GLN A 204 3.54 28.12 -26.11
C GLN A 204 2.06 28.24 -25.69
N SER A 205 1.43 27.09 -25.46
CA SER A 205 0.04 27.04 -24.97
C SER A 205 -0.04 27.46 -23.51
N GLU A 206 -1.24 27.85 -23.09
CA GLU A 206 -1.51 28.14 -21.68
C GLU A 206 -1.23 26.91 -20.82
N LYS A 207 -0.51 27.10 -19.70
CA LYS A 207 -0.15 26.02 -18.81
C LYS A 207 -1.39 25.51 -18.07
N SER A 208 -1.74 24.23 -18.27
CA SER A 208 -2.85 23.61 -17.56
C SER A 208 -2.54 23.48 -16.05
N GLU A 209 -3.56 23.43 -15.24
CA GLU A 209 -3.41 23.14 -13.80
C GLU A 209 -2.73 21.79 -13.53
N ALA A 210 -2.02 21.70 -12.42
CA ALA A 210 -1.42 20.45 -11.98
C ALA A 210 -2.51 19.45 -11.57
N LYS A 211 -2.40 18.22 -12.08
CA LYS A 211 -3.39 17.15 -11.83
C LYS A 211 -2.78 16.02 -11.00
N THR A 212 -3.61 15.41 -10.16
CA THR A 212 -3.26 14.18 -9.43
C THR A 212 -4.07 13.03 -10.00
N ILE A 213 -3.39 11.98 -10.47
CA ILE A 213 -3.98 10.74 -10.97
C ILE A 213 -3.76 9.66 -9.92
N LEU A 214 -4.84 9.13 -9.38
CA LEU A 214 -4.81 8.01 -8.44
C LEU A 214 -5.27 6.74 -9.15
N LEU A 215 -4.39 5.76 -9.26
CA LEU A 215 -4.69 4.48 -9.90
C LEU A 215 -5.18 3.46 -8.88
N PRO A 216 -6.16 2.62 -9.21
CA PRO A 216 -6.67 1.61 -8.30
C PRO A 216 -5.59 0.58 -7.97
N ALA A 217 -5.64 0.07 -6.74
CA ALA A 217 -4.87 -1.10 -6.34
C ALA A 217 -5.78 -2.34 -6.37
N GLN A 218 -5.20 -3.49 -6.71
CA GLN A 218 -5.88 -4.77 -6.82
C GLN A 218 -5.56 -5.66 -5.63
N LEU A 219 -6.55 -6.36 -5.07
CA LEU A 219 -6.33 -7.35 -4.03
C LEU A 219 -6.10 -8.73 -4.68
N CYS A 220 -4.89 -9.27 -4.51
CA CYS A 220 -4.51 -10.61 -4.94
C CYS A 220 -4.67 -11.58 -3.77
N VAL A 221 -5.79 -12.28 -3.69
CA VAL A 221 -6.07 -13.23 -2.61
C VAL A 221 -5.29 -14.52 -2.84
N ARG A 222 -4.51 -14.92 -1.82
CA ARG A 222 -3.73 -16.17 -1.80
C ARG A 222 -4.01 -16.94 -0.50
N ARG A 223 -3.09 -17.79 -0.05
CA ARG A 223 -3.32 -18.72 1.05
C ARG A 223 -2.81 -18.27 2.43
N SER A 224 -2.32 -17.06 2.57
CA SER A 224 -1.87 -16.51 3.86
C SER A 224 -3.00 -15.96 4.74
N THR A 225 -4.24 -16.10 4.28
CA THR A 225 -5.44 -15.71 5.02
C THR A 225 -6.41 -16.88 5.08
N SER A 226 -7.07 -17.09 6.23
CA SER A 226 -8.12 -18.10 6.40
C SER A 226 -9.30 -17.50 7.15
N GLY A 227 -10.49 -18.10 6.96
CA GLY A 227 -11.66 -17.74 7.76
C GLY A 227 -11.53 -18.25 9.19
N ILE A 228 -11.85 -17.42 10.17
CA ILE A 228 -12.06 -17.80 11.55
C ILE A 228 -13.56 -18.03 11.73
N GLY A 229 -14.01 -19.28 11.66
CA GLY A 229 -15.37 -19.62 12.00
C GLY A 229 -16.43 -18.75 11.31
N ARG A 230 -17.68 -18.88 11.69
CA ARG A 230 -18.75 -18.03 11.17
C ARG A 230 -18.54 -16.60 11.66
N GLY A 231 -18.22 -15.69 10.75
CA GLY A 231 -18.23 -14.26 11.03
C GLY A 231 -19.59 -13.80 11.60
N PRO A 232 -19.66 -12.61 12.21
CA PRO A 232 -20.85 -12.11 12.90
C PRO A 232 -22.12 -12.07 12.03
N PHE A 233 -22.02 -12.24 10.73
CA PHE A 233 -23.14 -12.22 9.79
C PHE A 233 -23.64 -13.60 9.36
N GLY A 234 -23.13 -14.71 9.93
CA GLY A 234 -23.74 -16.04 9.80
C GLY A 234 -23.86 -16.62 8.38
N GLU A 235 -23.51 -15.89 7.38
CA GLU A 235 -23.54 -16.29 5.98
C GLU A 235 -22.19 -16.91 5.60
N ARG A 236 -22.23 -17.99 4.84
CA ARG A 236 -21.04 -18.57 4.20
C ARG A 236 -20.27 -17.43 3.54
N ALA A 237 -18.97 -17.50 3.55
CA ALA A 237 -18.10 -16.64 2.74
C ALA A 237 -18.73 -16.53 1.33
N GLY A 238 -19.75 -15.70 1.25
CA GLY A 238 -20.60 -15.49 0.10
C GLY A 238 -20.02 -14.33 -0.65
N ASP A 239 -19.74 -14.59 -1.88
CA ASP A 239 -19.53 -13.64 -2.95
C ASP A 239 -18.61 -12.46 -2.62
N ILE A 240 -17.32 -12.78 -2.57
CA ILE A 240 -16.24 -11.80 -2.58
C ILE A 240 -16.07 -11.21 -4.01
N SER A 241 -17.00 -11.53 -4.93
CA SER A 241 -16.90 -11.22 -6.37
C SER A 241 -16.67 -9.73 -6.67
N ASP A 242 -17.18 -8.83 -5.82
CA ASP A 242 -17.03 -7.40 -6.02
C ASP A 242 -15.68 -6.81 -5.52
N LEU A 243 -14.89 -7.60 -4.79
CA LEU A 243 -13.58 -7.18 -4.27
C LEU A 243 -12.44 -8.11 -4.68
N VAL A 244 -12.76 -9.30 -5.14
CA VAL A 244 -11.81 -10.28 -5.67
C VAL A 244 -11.72 -10.07 -7.17
N LEU A 245 -10.50 -10.13 -7.70
CA LEU A 245 -10.25 -10.21 -9.12
C LEU A 245 -11.11 -11.29 -9.76
N THR A 246 -11.60 -11.06 -10.96
CA THR A 246 -12.17 -12.10 -11.82
C THR A 246 -11.15 -13.25 -11.99
N GLU A 247 -11.59 -14.43 -12.40
CA GLU A 247 -10.68 -15.57 -12.61
C GLU A 247 -9.55 -15.22 -13.57
N GLU A 248 -9.82 -14.41 -14.61
CA GLU A 248 -8.81 -13.91 -15.55
C GLU A 248 -7.79 -12.98 -14.88
N GLU A 249 -8.23 -12.09 -14.00
CA GLU A 249 -7.35 -11.18 -13.24
C GLU A 249 -6.54 -11.93 -12.17
N GLN A 250 -7.10 -13.00 -11.57
CA GLN A 250 -6.38 -13.88 -10.65
C GLN A 250 -5.30 -14.68 -11.38
N GLU A 251 -5.58 -15.18 -12.60
CA GLU A 251 -4.59 -15.86 -13.43
C GLU A 251 -3.46 -14.89 -13.86
N GLU A 252 -3.76 -13.62 -14.10
CA GLU A 252 -2.75 -12.60 -14.42
C GLU A 252 -1.86 -12.28 -13.22
N CYS A 253 -2.41 -12.27 -11.99
CA CYS A 253 -1.63 -12.17 -10.75
C CYS A 253 -0.69 -13.38 -10.52
N HIS A 254 -0.98 -14.54 -11.12
CA HIS A 254 -0.15 -15.75 -10.98
C HIS A 254 0.90 -15.89 -12.09
N ARG A 255 0.80 -15.13 -13.19
CA ARG A 255 1.72 -15.22 -14.36
C ARG A 255 2.94 -14.30 -14.26
N HIS A 256 3.03 -13.47 -13.24
CA HIS A 256 4.14 -12.53 -13.00
C HIS A 256 4.67 -12.71 -11.57
#